data_91b9bd2860ba7643a1f36ed926812e4a
#
_entry.id   91b9bd2860ba7643a1f36ed926812e4a
#
_cell.length_a   1.000
_cell.length_b   1.000
_cell.length_c   1.000
_cell.angle_alpha   90.00
_cell.angle_beta   90.00
_cell.angle_gamma   90.00
#
_symmetry.space_group_name_H-M   'P 1'
#
loop_
_entity.id
_entity.type
_entity.pdbx_description
1 polymer ?
#
loop_
_entity_poly.entity_id
_entity_poly.type
_entity_poly.pdbx_seq_one_letter_code
_entity_poly.pdbx_strand_id
1 'polypeptide(L)'
;MGWSPSAPAAFGSISWGGDATQIPSAGWELLLLLARLDSDKAGPMVDAAFISFLRFLPKNSLSRLVGRITRLEGGKTAHQLAIRAFCQQYDVAVEEAELPIEAYPTFASFFTRRLRPGARPIVEGEDVPVSPVDGAVSHAGIATAGELIQAKGKSYTVEKLLGDVTEAERFRGGAYATLYLSPRDYHRIHTPLGGKIVGYRYLPGALWPVNRPSVQNVPELFAVNERLITYLDTPLGEVAVVAVGATCVGRIRALYDEILTNEKKPLKSHRYETPIPIGKGEELAVFEMGSTVILLFEPGRVELDPRLVPGAAVRVGERIGKRASEEFAS
;
A
#
# COMPACT_ATOMS: atom_id res chain seq x y z
N MET A 1 8.90 -20.48 35.30
CA MET A 1 7.93 -19.48 35.73
C MET A 1 7.05 -19.16 34.54
N GLY A 2 5.80 -19.65 34.60
CA GLY A 2 4.87 -19.63 33.48
C GLY A 2 4.24 -18.27 33.24
N TRP A 3 4.17 -17.89 32.00
CA TRP A 3 3.41 -16.73 31.53
C TRP A 3 2.06 -17.22 30.99
N SER A 4 0.97 -16.81 31.61
CA SER A 4 -0.40 -17.13 31.23
C SER A 4 -0.98 -15.92 30.49
N PRO A 5 -1.57 -16.08 29.29
CA PRO A 5 -2.24 -14.96 28.62
C PRO A 5 -3.63 -14.75 29.21
N SER A 6 -3.89 -13.52 29.67
CA SER A 6 -5.22 -13.07 30.11
C SER A 6 -6.17 -12.99 28.92
N ALA A 7 -7.38 -13.53 29.11
CA ALA A 7 -8.47 -13.54 28.14
C ALA A 7 -9.00 -12.10 27.87
N PRO A 8 -9.50 -11.80 26.65
CA PRO A 8 -10.09 -10.51 26.35
C PRO A 8 -11.46 -10.37 27.02
N ALA A 9 -11.71 -9.17 27.57
CA ALA A 9 -12.93 -8.77 28.26
C ALA A 9 -14.18 -8.86 27.35
N ALA A 10 -15.28 -9.28 27.94
CA ALA A 10 -16.58 -9.43 27.30
C ALA A 10 -17.12 -8.10 26.78
N PHE A 11 -17.68 -8.14 25.58
CA PHE A 11 -18.37 -7.03 24.93
C PHE A 11 -19.61 -6.58 25.74
N GLY A 12 -19.56 -5.36 26.26
CA GLY A 12 -20.73 -4.67 26.81
C GLY A 12 -21.67 -4.26 25.68
N SER A 13 -22.96 -4.60 25.81
CA SER A 13 -24.03 -4.17 24.92
C SER A 13 -24.20 -2.65 24.96
N ILE A 14 -23.94 -1.95 23.86
CA ILE A 14 -24.21 -0.53 23.70
C ILE A 14 -25.67 -0.37 23.29
N SER A 15 -26.48 0.23 24.17
CA SER A 15 -27.88 0.62 23.88
C SER A 15 -27.86 1.88 23.00
N TRP A 16 -28.39 1.79 21.78
CA TRP A 16 -28.60 2.91 20.88
C TRP A 16 -29.88 3.67 21.22
N GLY A 17 -29.78 4.79 21.91
CA GLY A 17 -30.86 5.74 22.09
C GLY A 17 -30.52 7.02 21.33
N GLY A 18 -31.20 7.28 20.21
CA GLY A 18 -31.09 8.54 19.47
C GLY A 18 -31.49 8.37 18.01
N ASP A 19 -32.50 9.08 17.60
CA ASP A 19 -33.14 9.12 16.28
C ASP A 19 -32.12 9.39 15.15
N ALA A 20 -31.70 8.35 14.47
CA ALA A 20 -30.76 8.41 13.34
C ALA A 20 -31.55 8.32 12.03
N THR A 21 -31.90 9.48 11.47
CA THR A 21 -32.45 9.57 10.11
C THR A 21 -31.45 9.02 9.09
N GLN A 22 -31.75 7.83 8.62
CA GLN A 22 -31.38 7.15 7.37
C GLN A 22 -30.11 7.59 6.64
N ILE A 23 -28.97 7.04 7.08
CA ILE A 23 -27.84 6.78 6.19
C ILE A 23 -28.00 5.33 5.71
N PRO A 24 -27.78 5.00 4.41
CA PRO A 24 -27.85 3.61 3.95
C PRO A 24 -26.82 2.78 4.72
N SER A 25 -27.27 1.99 5.68
CA SER A 25 -26.44 1.13 6.54
C SER A 25 -25.58 0.14 5.74
N ALA A 26 -26.02 -0.22 4.55
CA ALA A 26 -25.38 -1.21 3.68
C ALA A 26 -23.91 -0.89 3.28
N GLY A 27 -23.52 0.36 3.17
CA GLY A 27 -22.13 0.72 2.77
C GLY A 27 -21.13 0.52 3.92
N TRP A 28 -21.54 0.86 5.14
CA TRP A 28 -20.70 0.69 6.33
C TRP A 28 -20.65 -0.74 6.81
N GLU A 29 -21.77 -1.47 6.71
CA GLU A 29 -21.81 -2.90 7.00
C GLU A 29 -20.92 -3.69 6.04
N LEU A 30 -20.86 -3.30 4.77
CA LEU A 30 -19.97 -3.91 3.80
C LEU A 30 -18.50 -3.64 4.13
N LEU A 31 -18.14 -2.41 4.53
CA LEU A 31 -16.78 -2.07 4.99
C LEU A 31 -16.40 -2.86 6.25
N LEU A 32 -17.32 -2.94 7.22
CA LEU A 32 -17.10 -3.72 8.45
C LEU A 32 -17.08 -5.23 8.17
N LEU A 33 -17.86 -5.73 7.20
CA LEU A 33 -17.81 -7.12 6.78
C LEU A 33 -16.49 -7.44 6.09
N LEU A 34 -16.03 -6.60 5.17
CA LEU A 34 -14.72 -6.74 4.51
C LEU A 34 -13.58 -6.66 5.52
N ALA A 35 -13.69 -5.78 6.52
CA ALA A 35 -12.76 -5.68 7.62
C ALA A 35 -12.71 -6.93 8.52
N ARG A 36 -13.86 -7.55 8.78
CA ARG A 36 -13.94 -8.81 9.56
C ARG A 36 -13.37 -10.01 8.80
N LEU A 37 -13.42 -9.98 7.47
CA LEU A 37 -12.85 -11.01 6.59
C LEU A 37 -11.33 -10.89 6.44
N ASP A 38 -10.74 -9.79 6.90
CA ASP A 38 -9.28 -9.59 6.96
C ASP A 38 -8.64 -10.22 8.24
N SER A 39 -9.40 -10.97 9.02
CA SER A 39 -8.86 -11.60 10.23
C SER A 39 -7.99 -12.81 9.86
N ASP A 40 -6.74 -12.81 10.32
CA ASP A 40 -5.74 -13.89 10.20
C ASP A 40 -6.17 -15.26 10.80
N LYS A 41 -7.43 -15.38 11.24
CA LYS A 41 -7.96 -16.53 11.97
C LYS A 41 -8.83 -17.47 11.15
N ALA A 42 -9.08 -17.17 9.87
CA ALA A 42 -9.86 -18.04 8.99
C ALA A 42 -9.00 -19.22 8.48
N GLY A 43 -9.54 -20.42 8.45
CA GLY A 43 -8.82 -21.59 7.92
C GLY A 43 -8.82 -21.62 6.39
N PRO A 44 -7.94 -22.44 5.75
CA PRO A 44 -7.71 -22.43 4.30
C PRO A 44 -8.97 -22.71 3.45
N MET A 45 -9.95 -23.41 3.98
CA MET A 45 -11.23 -23.69 3.30
C MET A 45 -12.12 -22.43 3.25
N VAL A 46 -12.12 -21.62 4.30
CA VAL A 46 -12.84 -20.34 4.35
C VAL A 46 -12.18 -19.33 3.41
N ASP A 47 -10.85 -19.32 3.34
CA ASP A 47 -10.08 -18.47 2.43
C ASP A 47 -10.41 -18.79 0.97
N ALA A 48 -10.45 -20.08 0.59
CA ALA A 48 -10.79 -20.51 -0.76
C ALA A 48 -12.23 -20.16 -1.15
N ALA A 49 -13.20 -20.33 -0.24
CA ALA A 49 -14.59 -19.94 -0.45
C ALA A 49 -14.72 -18.41 -0.61
N PHE A 50 -14.02 -17.64 0.21
CA PHE A 50 -13.96 -16.18 0.12
C PHE A 50 -13.40 -15.69 -1.22
N ILE A 51 -12.27 -16.25 -1.66
CA ILE A 51 -11.67 -15.92 -2.96
C ILE A 51 -12.62 -16.30 -4.12
N SER A 52 -13.30 -17.45 -4.01
CA SER A 52 -14.28 -17.86 -5.02
C SER A 52 -15.45 -16.89 -5.10
N PHE A 53 -15.98 -16.44 -3.97
CA PHE A 53 -17.01 -15.39 -3.90
C PHE A 53 -16.52 -14.07 -4.53
N LEU A 54 -15.30 -13.63 -4.19
CA LEU A 54 -14.73 -12.40 -4.74
C LEU A 54 -14.54 -12.45 -6.27
N ARG A 55 -14.39 -13.63 -6.88
CA ARG A 55 -14.29 -13.75 -8.35
C ARG A 55 -15.52 -13.22 -9.07
N PHE A 56 -16.70 -13.38 -8.50
CA PHE A 56 -17.97 -12.95 -9.10
C PHE A 56 -18.30 -11.47 -8.81
N LEU A 57 -17.63 -10.82 -7.87
CA LEU A 57 -17.91 -9.43 -7.54
C LEU A 57 -17.26 -8.46 -8.57
N PRO A 58 -17.98 -7.41 -9.00
CA PRO A 58 -17.43 -6.36 -9.85
C PRO A 58 -16.53 -5.41 -9.02
N LYS A 59 -15.35 -5.90 -8.61
CA LYS A 59 -14.43 -5.25 -7.66
C LYS A 59 -14.13 -3.80 -7.97
N ASN A 60 -13.88 -3.47 -9.25
CA ASN A 60 -13.57 -2.10 -9.66
C ASN A 60 -14.79 -1.17 -9.52
N SER A 61 -16.01 -1.66 -9.78
CA SER A 61 -17.23 -0.88 -9.59
C SER A 61 -17.57 -0.69 -8.12
N LEU A 62 -17.38 -1.74 -7.32
CA LEU A 62 -17.53 -1.69 -5.87
C LEU A 62 -16.54 -0.68 -5.27
N SER A 63 -15.26 -0.75 -5.65
CA SER A 63 -14.23 0.19 -5.18
C SER A 63 -14.56 1.64 -5.56
N ARG A 64 -15.10 1.89 -6.76
CA ARG A 64 -15.57 3.23 -7.15
C ARG A 64 -16.76 3.70 -6.30
N LEU A 65 -17.70 2.81 -5.98
CA LEU A 65 -18.85 3.13 -5.12
C LEU A 65 -18.40 3.48 -3.70
N VAL A 66 -17.56 2.62 -3.09
CA VAL A 66 -16.98 2.87 -1.77
C VAL A 66 -16.21 4.20 -1.76
N GLY A 67 -15.36 4.43 -2.76
CA GLY A 67 -14.63 5.68 -2.90
C GLY A 67 -15.53 6.92 -3.07
N ARG A 68 -16.73 6.80 -3.65
CA ARG A 68 -17.71 7.90 -3.67
C ARG A 68 -18.31 8.13 -2.29
N ILE A 69 -18.74 7.07 -1.62
CA ILE A 69 -19.35 7.15 -0.28
C ILE A 69 -18.37 7.77 0.73
N THR A 70 -17.11 7.35 0.72
CA THR A 70 -16.09 7.86 1.65
C THR A 70 -15.71 9.33 1.42
N ARG A 71 -16.03 9.88 0.24
CA ARG A 71 -15.82 11.29 -0.12
C ARG A 71 -17.07 12.15 -0.04
N LEU A 72 -18.24 11.59 0.33
CA LEU A 72 -19.44 12.40 0.51
C LEU A 72 -19.20 13.42 1.61
N GLU A 73 -19.48 14.68 1.32
CA GLU A 73 -19.54 15.75 2.30
C GLU A 73 -20.96 15.82 2.87
N GLY A 74 -21.09 15.90 4.17
CA GLY A 74 -22.40 15.99 4.84
C GLY A 74 -22.46 15.10 6.08
N GLY A 75 -23.11 15.61 7.14
CA GLY A 75 -23.25 14.86 8.39
C GLY A 75 -21.94 14.71 9.16
N LYS A 76 -21.30 15.83 9.54
CA LYS A 76 -20.02 15.83 10.31
C LYS A 76 -19.98 14.78 11.42
N THR A 77 -21.07 14.62 12.17
CA THR A 77 -21.19 13.66 13.27
C THR A 77 -21.07 12.21 12.79
N ALA A 78 -21.70 11.86 11.65
CA ALA A 78 -21.66 10.51 11.11
C ALA A 78 -20.25 10.13 10.60
N HIS A 79 -19.56 11.06 9.93
CA HIS A 79 -18.16 10.84 9.51
C HIS A 79 -17.22 10.68 10.70
N GLN A 80 -17.36 11.52 11.72
CA GLN A 80 -16.57 11.42 12.95
C GLN A 80 -16.79 10.10 13.67
N LEU A 81 -18.04 9.64 13.77
CA LEU A 81 -18.36 8.32 14.34
C LEU A 81 -17.71 7.20 13.52
N ALA A 82 -17.80 7.25 12.18
CA ALA A 82 -17.18 6.27 11.31
C ALA A 82 -15.65 6.28 11.45
N ILE A 83 -15.01 7.46 11.48
CA ILE A 83 -13.56 7.59 11.69
C ILE A 83 -13.17 7.03 13.06
N ARG A 84 -13.90 7.35 14.13
CA ARG A 84 -13.62 6.84 15.49
C ARG A 84 -13.78 5.33 15.56
N ALA A 85 -14.87 4.78 14.99
CA ALA A 85 -15.08 3.33 14.94
C ALA A 85 -13.98 2.62 14.16
N PHE A 86 -13.54 3.19 13.03
CA PHE A 86 -12.41 2.70 12.25
C PHE A 86 -11.11 2.73 13.04
N CYS A 87 -10.80 3.85 13.70
CA CYS A 87 -9.61 3.99 14.54
C CYS A 87 -9.58 2.96 15.66
N GLN A 88 -10.70 2.73 16.30
CA GLN A 88 -10.83 1.72 17.37
C GLN A 88 -10.70 0.30 16.83
N GLN A 89 -11.31 0.01 15.67
CA GLN A 89 -11.27 -1.33 15.06
C GLN A 89 -9.87 -1.73 14.61
N TYR A 90 -9.10 -0.78 14.07
CA TYR A 90 -7.79 -1.03 13.47
C TYR A 90 -6.61 -0.57 14.31
N ASP A 91 -6.85 -0.01 15.49
CA ASP A 91 -5.81 0.53 16.38
C ASP A 91 -4.94 1.59 15.66
N VAL A 92 -5.61 2.61 15.09
CA VAL A 92 -4.93 3.69 14.37
C VAL A 92 -4.28 4.66 15.35
N ALA A 93 -2.99 4.96 15.17
CA ALA A 93 -2.25 5.98 15.92
C ALA A 93 -2.73 7.40 15.55
N VAL A 94 -3.87 7.81 16.11
CA VAL A 94 -4.52 9.10 15.80
C VAL A 94 -3.67 10.28 16.25
N GLU A 95 -2.89 10.10 17.30
CA GLU A 95 -1.98 11.11 17.86
C GLU A 95 -0.85 11.51 16.91
N GLU A 96 -0.51 10.66 15.94
CA GLU A 96 0.46 10.97 14.89
C GLU A 96 -0.14 11.83 13.76
N ALA A 97 -1.47 11.93 13.65
CA ALA A 97 -2.13 12.70 12.60
C ALA A 97 -1.88 14.20 12.74
N GLU A 98 -1.72 14.89 11.61
CA GLU A 98 -1.51 16.35 11.57
C GLU A 98 -2.68 17.12 12.17
N LEU A 99 -3.92 16.67 11.92
CA LEU A 99 -5.15 17.32 12.38
C LEU A 99 -5.93 16.39 13.32
N PRO A 100 -6.71 16.95 14.25
CA PRO A 100 -7.65 16.17 15.07
C PRO A 100 -8.79 15.60 14.19
N ILE A 101 -9.40 14.49 14.63
CA ILE A 101 -10.47 13.79 13.89
C ILE A 101 -11.57 14.73 13.42
N GLU A 102 -11.92 15.72 14.26
CA GLU A 102 -12.99 16.68 14.03
C GLU A 102 -12.75 17.64 12.86
N ALA A 103 -11.48 17.79 12.47
CA ALA A 103 -11.08 18.66 11.36
C ALA A 103 -11.15 17.97 9.99
N TYR A 104 -11.31 16.65 9.95
CA TYR A 104 -11.44 15.93 8.68
C TYR A 104 -12.89 15.97 8.18
N PRO A 105 -13.13 16.57 6.99
CA PRO A 105 -14.51 16.72 6.46
C PRO A 105 -15.12 15.40 5.98
N THR A 106 -14.28 14.40 5.62
CA THR A 106 -14.70 13.11 5.08
C THR A 106 -13.84 11.98 5.63
N PHE A 107 -14.34 10.74 5.53
CA PHE A 107 -13.53 9.56 5.85
C PHE A 107 -12.29 9.46 4.95
N ALA A 108 -12.45 9.74 3.65
CA ALA A 108 -11.33 9.71 2.69
C ALA A 108 -10.22 10.70 3.05
N SER A 109 -10.57 11.91 3.52
CA SER A 109 -9.58 12.90 3.96
C SER A 109 -8.81 12.45 5.19
N PHE A 110 -9.48 11.77 6.14
CA PHE A 110 -8.80 11.15 7.28
C PHE A 110 -7.90 9.98 6.86
N PHE A 111 -8.38 9.14 5.97
CA PHE A 111 -7.62 7.98 5.51
C PHE A 111 -6.32 8.40 4.80
N THR A 112 -6.36 9.49 4.03
CA THR A 112 -5.20 10.09 3.35
C THR A 112 -4.50 11.17 4.19
N ARG A 113 -4.72 11.16 5.52
CA ARG A 113 -4.17 12.13 6.45
C ARG A 113 -2.67 12.33 6.26
N ARG A 114 -2.19 13.51 6.59
CA ARG A 114 -0.78 13.75 6.84
C ARG A 114 -0.44 13.45 8.29
N LEU A 115 0.82 13.18 8.55
CA LEU A 115 1.36 13.05 9.88
C LEU A 115 1.93 14.39 10.36
N ARG A 116 2.03 14.54 11.67
CA ARG A 116 2.67 15.71 12.28
C ARG A 116 4.12 15.84 11.82
N PRO A 117 4.64 17.05 11.64
CA PRO A 117 6.07 17.26 11.37
C PRO A 117 6.94 16.50 12.38
N GLY A 118 7.94 15.76 11.89
CA GLY A 118 8.85 14.96 12.73
C GLY A 118 8.34 13.59 13.15
N ALA A 119 7.09 13.21 12.84
CA ALA A 119 6.56 11.86 13.15
C ALA A 119 7.28 10.74 12.39
N ARG A 120 7.89 11.06 11.26
CA ARG A 120 8.71 10.15 10.43
C ARG A 120 10.04 10.81 10.11
N PRO A 121 11.04 10.64 10.99
CA PRO A 121 12.40 11.13 10.70
C PRO A 121 12.99 10.33 9.54
N ILE A 122 13.57 11.03 8.58
CA ILE A 122 14.22 10.40 7.41
C ILE A 122 15.70 10.15 7.75
N VAL A 123 16.14 8.90 7.66
CA VAL A 123 17.55 8.55 7.86
C VAL A 123 18.41 9.25 6.80
N GLU A 124 19.48 9.90 7.24
CA GLU A 124 20.40 10.67 6.40
C GLU A 124 21.26 9.75 5.49
N GLY A 125 21.95 10.37 4.52
CA GLY A 125 22.82 9.70 3.53
C GLY A 125 22.15 9.55 2.17
N GLU A 126 22.77 10.08 1.12
CA GLU A 126 22.21 10.06 -0.25
C GLU A 126 22.11 8.66 -0.85
N ASP A 127 22.95 7.74 -0.36
CA ASP A 127 23.06 6.34 -0.79
C ASP A 127 22.43 5.34 0.19
N VAL A 128 21.60 5.83 1.11
CA VAL A 128 20.86 5.02 2.08
C VAL A 128 19.39 4.97 1.69
N PRO A 129 18.90 3.86 1.08
CA PRO A 129 17.49 3.72 0.76
C PRO A 129 16.66 3.58 2.03
N VAL A 130 15.52 4.28 2.03
CA VAL A 130 14.57 4.29 3.16
C VAL A 130 13.22 3.72 2.77
N SER A 131 12.44 3.26 3.75
CA SER A 131 11.08 2.81 3.49
C SER A 131 10.23 3.97 2.96
N PRO A 132 9.55 3.76 1.82
CA PRO A 132 8.65 4.75 1.25
C PRO A 132 7.30 4.82 1.96
N VAL A 133 6.99 3.87 2.82
CA VAL A 133 5.67 3.69 3.45
C VAL A 133 5.79 3.17 4.89
N ASP A 134 4.76 3.39 5.67
CA ASP A 134 4.48 2.61 6.88
C ASP A 134 3.81 1.30 6.47
N GLY A 135 4.17 0.20 7.12
CA GLY A 135 3.57 -1.09 6.84
C GLY A 135 4.37 -2.26 7.35
N ALA A 136 4.17 -3.42 6.73
CA ALA A 136 4.90 -4.63 7.02
C ALA A 136 5.57 -5.20 5.76
N VAL A 137 6.75 -5.75 5.91
CA VAL A 137 7.43 -6.49 4.85
C VAL A 137 6.63 -7.73 4.50
N SER A 138 6.16 -7.85 3.27
CA SER A 138 5.60 -9.09 2.74
C SER A 138 6.73 -10.02 2.32
N HIS A 139 7.60 -9.55 1.44
CA HIS A 139 8.81 -10.24 0.99
C HIS A 139 9.90 -9.23 0.60
N ALA A 140 11.15 -9.61 0.77
CA ALA A 140 12.31 -8.87 0.30
C ALA A 140 13.40 -9.86 -0.13
N GLY A 141 14.20 -9.50 -1.13
CA GLY A 141 15.25 -10.36 -1.65
C GLY A 141 15.82 -9.88 -2.98
N ILE A 142 16.39 -10.81 -3.72
CA ILE A 142 16.93 -10.57 -5.08
C ILE A 142 15.97 -11.18 -6.11
N ALA A 143 15.66 -10.43 -7.19
CA ALA A 143 14.82 -10.88 -8.31
C ALA A 143 15.60 -11.85 -9.22
N THR A 144 15.97 -13.03 -8.67
CA THR A 144 16.75 -14.05 -9.38
C THR A 144 16.02 -14.50 -10.63
N ALA A 145 16.68 -14.48 -11.77
CA ALA A 145 16.07 -14.73 -13.08
C ALA A 145 14.85 -13.83 -13.39
N GLY A 146 14.71 -12.69 -12.70
CA GLY A 146 13.58 -11.80 -12.85
C GLY A 146 12.32 -12.23 -12.08
N GLU A 147 12.42 -13.21 -11.16
CA GLU A 147 11.30 -13.65 -10.35
C GLU A 147 11.23 -12.94 -9.00
N LEU A 148 10.00 -12.59 -8.60
CA LEU A 148 9.63 -11.98 -7.33
C LEU A 148 8.74 -12.94 -6.55
N ILE A 149 9.01 -13.11 -5.26
CA ILE A 149 8.18 -13.98 -4.41
C ILE A 149 6.92 -13.22 -3.98
N GLN A 150 5.76 -13.80 -4.26
CA GLN A 150 4.47 -13.30 -3.79
C GLN A 150 4.09 -13.89 -2.44
N ALA A 151 4.21 -15.23 -2.34
CA ALA A 151 3.95 -16.02 -1.13
C ALA A 151 4.73 -17.34 -1.25
N LYS A 152 4.74 -18.16 -0.20
CA LYS A 152 5.39 -19.47 -0.24
C LYS A 152 4.88 -20.31 -1.42
N GLY A 153 5.78 -20.68 -2.34
CA GLY A 153 5.48 -21.47 -3.52
C GLY A 153 4.78 -20.71 -4.65
N LYS A 154 4.71 -19.37 -4.59
CA LYS A 154 4.16 -18.53 -5.65
C LYS A 154 5.10 -17.39 -5.96
N SER A 155 5.40 -17.22 -7.23
CA SER A 155 6.20 -16.13 -7.77
C SER A 155 5.48 -15.47 -8.96
N TYR A 156 5.96 -14.33 -9.37
CA TYR A 156 5.60 -13.61 -10.58
C TYR A 156 6.83 -12.89 -11.11
N THR A 157 6.84 -12.51 -12.38
CA THR A 157 8.03 -11.91 -12.98
C THR A 157 8.02 -10.40 -12.91
N VAL A 158 9.22 -9.79 -12.89
CA VAL A 158 9.40 -8.34 -13.03
C VAL A 158 8.74 -7.83 -14.30
N GLU A 159 8.84 -8.59 -15.40
CA GLU A 159 8.18 -8.28 -16.67
C GLU A 159 6.68 -8.13 -16.53
N LYS A 160 6.02 -9.10 -15.88
CA LYS A 160 4.57 -9.01 -15.62
C LYS A 160 4.21 -7.86 -14.69
N LEU A 161 5.07 -7.59 -13.69
CA LEU A 161 4.86 -6.47 -12.77
C LEU A 161 4.97 -5.13 -13.49
N LEU A 162 5.99 -4.92 -14.31
CA LEU A 162 6.20 -3.67 -15.03
C LEU A 162 5.39 -3.58 -16.33
N GLY A 163 4.94 -4.71 -16.87
CA GLY A 163 4.21 -4.78 -18.13
C GLY A 163 5.06 -4.34 -19.33
N ASP A 164 6.38 -4.51 -19.23
CA ASP A 164 7.36 -4.11 -20.24
C ASP A 164 8.65 -4.93 -20.10
N VAL A 165 9.05 -5.60 -21.18
CA VAL A 165 10.26 -6.47 -21.19
C VAL A 165 11.53 -5.63 -21.04
N THR A 166 11.61 -4.52 -21.76
CA THR A 166 12.82 -3.66 -21.78
C THR A 166 13.07 -3.04 -20.41
N GLU A 167 12.02 -2.52 -19.77
CA GLU A 167 12.14 -2.00 -18.42
C GLU A 167 12.43 -3.10 -17.39
N ALA A 168 11.90 -4.31 -17.59
CA ALA A 168 12.13 -5.43 -16.70
C ALA A 168 13.60 -5.90 -16.67
N GLU A 169 14.28 -5.86 -17.80
CA GLU A 169 15.70 -6.26 -17.90
C GLU A 169 16.60 -5.41 -17.00
N ARG A 170 16.25 -4.13 -16.76
CA ARG A 170 17.01 -3.24 -15.87
C ARG A 170 17.02 -3.73 -14.43
N PHE A 171 15.96 -4.40 -14.00
CA PHE A 171 15.76 -4.84 -12.60
C PHE A 171 15.97 -6.34 -12.41
N ARG A 172 16.27 -7.08 -13.47
CA ARG A 172 16.58 -8.52 -13.40
C ARG A 172 17.83 -8.74 -12.57
N GLY A 173 17.74 -9.58 -11.52
CA GLY A 173 18.83 -9.80 -10.57
C GLY A 173 19.03 -8.67 -9.56
N GLY A 174 18.19 -7.64 -9.58
CA GLY A 174 18.23 -6.56 -8.64
C GLY A 174 17.54 -6.89 -7.32
N ALA A 175 17.77 -6.06 -6.31
CA ALA A 175 17.08 -6.16 -5.02
C ALA A 175 15.63 -5.71 -5.16
N TYR A 176 14.72 -6.30 -4.36
CA TYR A 176 13.34 -5.87 -4.27
C TYR A 176 12.80 -5.96 -2.84
N ALA A 177 11.81 -5.12 -2.53
CA ALA A 177 11.05 -5.19 -1.29
C ALA A 177 9.56 -4.97 -1.57
N THR A 178 8.72 -5.89 -1.10
CA THR A 178 7.25 -5.80 -1.15
C THR A 178 6.73 -5.41 0.23
N LEU A 179 6.13 -4.24 0.33
CA LEU A 179 5.68 -3.61 1.57
C LEU A 179 4.15 -3.50 1.56
N TYR A 180 3.50 -4.15 2.50
CA TYR A 180 2.05 -4.16 2.67
C TYR A 180 1.61 -3.07 3.64
N LEU A 181 0.66 -2.25 3.24
CA LEU A 181 0.03 -1.25 4.09
C LEU A 181 -1.32 -1.77 4.57
N SER A 182 -1.45 -1.98 5.87
CA SER A 182 -2.73 -2.33 6.48
C SER A 182 -3.64 -1.09 6.62
N PRO A 183 -4.95 -1.24 6.83
CA PRO A 183 -5.86 -0.10 6.93
C PRO A 183 -5.48 0.95 7.99
N ARG A 184 -4.79 0.55 9.06
CA ARG A 184 -4.35 1.47 10.13
C ARG A 184 -3.17 2.35 9.74
N ASP A 185 -2.37 1.90 8.77
CA ASP A 185 -1.10 2.52 8.44
C ASP A 185 -1.29 3.90 7.77
N TYR A 186 -0.21 4.61 7.61
CA TYR A 186 -0.14 5.86 6.88
C TYR A 186 -0.12 5.58 5.37
N HIS A 187 -1.05 6.19 4.61
CA HIS A 187 -1.30 5.82 3.21
C HIS A 187 -0.74 6.80 2.17
N ARG A 188 0.32 7.52 2.52
CA ARG A 188 1.10 8.31 1.55
C ARG A 188 2.39 7.58 1.25
N ILE A 189 2.81 7.64 0.00
CA ILE A 189 4.04 7.03 -0.49
C ILE A 189 5.08 8.14 -0.60
N HIS A 190 6.26 7.88 -0.08
CA HIS A 190 7.40 8.78 -0.13
C HIS A 190 8.49 8.20 -1.03
N THR A 191 9.45 9.03 -1.44
CA THR A 191 10.60 8.56 -2.21
C THR A 191 11.57 7.80 -1.30
N PRO A 192 12.04 6.60 -1.74
CA PRO A 192 13.04 5.85 -0.98
C PRO A 192 14.44 6.47 -1.04
N LEU A 193 14.71 7.25 -2.07
CA LEU A 193 15.97 7.93 -2.36
C LEU A 193 15.68 9.29 -3.00
N GLY A 194 16.55 10.27 -2.81
CA GLY A 194 16.52 11.51 -3.57
C GLY A 194 17.01 11.30 -5.01
N GLY A 195 16.57 12.16 -5.92
CA GLY A 195 16.95 12.08 -7.32
C GLY A 195 16.01 12.84 -8.23
N LYS A 196 15.62 12.20 -9.34
CA LYS A 196 14.70 12.79 -10.33
C LYS A 196 13.68 11.77 -10.77
N ILE A 197 12.42 12.16 -10.87
CA ILE A 197 11.39 11.35 -11.51
C ILE A 197 11.61 11.44 -13.02
N VAL A 198 11.95 10.30 -13.64
CA VAL A 198 12.24 10.22 -15.08
C VAL A 198 11.02 9.78 -15.90
N GLY A 199 9.99 9.25 -15.25
CA GLY A 199 8.77 8.85 -15.92
C GLY A 199 7.85 8.00 -15.05
N TYR A 200 6.75 7.59 -15.66
CA TYR A 200 5.78 6.70 -15.03
C TYR A 200 5.16 5.72 -16.03
N ARG A 201 4.58 4.65 -15.51
CA ARG A 201 3.75 3.71 -16.25
C ARG A 201 2.51 3.35 -15.44
N TYR A 202 1.34 3.59 -16.01
CA TYR A 202 0.06 3.18 -15.46
C TYR A 202 -0.43 1.93 -16.18
N LEU A 203 -0.72 0.88 -15.42
CA LEU A 203 -1.29 -0.37 -15.93
C LEU A 203 -2.68 -0.55 -15.32
N PRO A 204 -3.74 -0.48 -16.14
CA PRO A 204 -5.07 -0.83 -15.68
C PRO A 204 -5.12 -2.31 -15.32
N GLY A 205 -5.95 -2.68 -14.35
CA GLY A 205 -6.03 -4.05 -13.89
C GLY A 205 -7.25 -4.31 -13.01
N ALA A 206 -7.23 -5.47 -12.36
CA ALA A 206 -8.21 -5.80 -11.33
C ALA A 206 -7.90 -5.04 -10.02
N LEU A 207 -8.84 -5.10 -9.08
CA LEU A 207 -8.66 -4.62 -7.72
C LEU A 207 -8.97 -5.76 -6.74
N TRP A 208 -8.13 -6.79 -6.73
CA TRP A 208 -8.19 -7.82 -5.72
C TRP A 208 -7.73 -7.27 -4.37
N PRO A 209 -8.29 -7.72 -3.23
CA PRO A 209 -7.70 -7.43 -1.93
C PRO A 209 -6.23 -7.90 -1.92
N VAL A 210 -5.37 -7.19 -1.19
CA VAL A 210 -3.95 -7.58 -1.02
C VAL A 210 -3.69 -8.19 0.37
N ASN A 211 -4.75 -8.66 1.02
CA ASN A 211 -4.69 -9.40 2.27
C ASN A 211 -4.12 -10.81 2.10
N ARG A 212 -3.77 -11.46 3.20
CA ARG A 212 -3.15 -12.78 3.23
C ARG A 212 -3.91 -13.85 2.41
N PRO A 213 -5.26 -14.01 2.51
CA PRO A 213 -5.99 -14.97 1.69
C PRO A 213 -5.78 -14.75 0.19
N SER A 214 -5.82 -13.50 -0.28
CA SER A 214 -5.64 -13.18 -1.70
C SER A 214 -4.21 -13.42 -2.15
N VAL A 215 -3.22 -12.97 -1.37
CA VAL A 215 -1.80 -13.19 -1.65
C VAL A 215 -1.47 -14.69 -1.76
N GLN A 216 -2.13 -15.52 -0.95
CA GLN A 216 -1.93 -16.97 -0.98
C GLN A 216 -2.69 -17.69 -2.08
N ASN A 217 -3.81 -17.15 -2.58
CA ASN A 217 -4.71 -17.88 -3.47
C ASN A 217 -4.88 -17.28 -4.87
N VAL A 218 -4.62 -15.99 -5.07
CA VAL A 218 -4.69 -15.35 -6.39
C VAL A 218 -3.31 -15.43 -7.06
N PRO A 219 -3.16 -16.12 -8.21
CA PRO A 219 -1.90 -16.14 -8.95
C PRO A 219 -1.51 -14.72 -9.41
N GLU A 220 -0.23 -14.39 -9.30
CA GLU A 220 0.33 -13.14 -9.81
C GLU A 220 -0.42 -11.87 -9.35
N LEU A 221 -0.93 -11.90 -8.12
CA LEU A 221 -1.83 -10.89 -7.55
C LEU A 221 -1.37 -9.46 -7.84
N PHE A 222 -0.10 -9.15 -7.59
CA PHE A 222 0.43 -7.81 -7.75
C PHE A 222 0.59 -7.39 -9.22
N ALA A 223 0.75 -8.37 -10.13
CA ALA A 223 0.84 -8.13 -11.57
C ALA A 223 -0.53 -8.04 -12.26
N VAL A 224 -1.59 -8.65 -11.69
CA VAL A 224 -2.96 -8.54 -12.24
C VAL A 224 -3.74 -7.35 -11.68
N ASN A 225 -3.32 -6.80 -10.55
CA ASN A 225 -3.94 -5.60 -9.99
C ASN A 225 -3.51 -4.34 -10.74
N GLU A 226 -4.44 -3.37 -10.76
CA GLU A 226 -4.16 -2.02 -11.25
C GLU A 226 -2.98 -1.41 -10.48
N ARG A 227 -2.06 -0.75 -11.18
CA ARG A 227 -0.85 -0.21 -10.56
C ARG A 227 -0.29 0.99 -11.29
N LEU A 228 0.37 1.84 -10.51
CA LEU A 228 1.16 2.97 -10.99
C LEU A 228 2.62 2.74 -10.63
N ILE A 229 3.48 2.77 -11.63
CA ILE A 229 4.93 2.63 -11.50
C ILE A 229 5.53 4.02 -11.71
N THR A 230 6.34 4.47 -10.77
CA THR A 230 7.14 5.68 -10.90
C THR A 230 8.61 5.29 -10.97
N TYR A 231 9.31 5.80 -11.97
CA TYR A 231 10.74 5.56 -12.19
C TYR A 231 11.54 6.74 -11.68
N LEU A 232 12.52 6.48 -10.83
CA LEU A 232 13.40 7.46 -10.21
C LEU A 232 14.84 7.21 -10.68
N ASP A 233 15.50 8.23 -11.23
CA ASP A 233 16.95 8.25 -11.42
C ASP A 233 17.59 8.73 -10.12
N THR A 234 18.42 7.91 -9.49
CA THR A 234 18.96 8.11 -8.15
C THR A 234 20.48 7.88 -8.12
N PRO A 235 21.18 8.28 -7.05
CA PRO A 235 22.61 7.96 -6.87
C PRO A 235 22.92 6.45 -6.83
N LEU A 236 21.91 5.58 -6.67
CA LEU A 236 22.03 4.13 -6.71
C LEU A 236 21.49 3.49 -8.01
N GLY A 237 21.41 4.25 -9.09
CA GLY A 237 20.79 3.82 -10.34
C GLY A 237 19.29 4.04 -10.38
N GLU A 238 18.62 3.47 -11.38
CA GLU A 238 17.18 3.63 -11.51
C GLU A 238 16.43 2.78 -10.46
N VAL A 239 15.42 3.37 -9.85
CA VAL A 239 14.54 2.71 -8.88
C VAL A 239 13.10 2.76 -9.41
N ALA A 240 12.40 1.61 -9.42
CA ALA A 240 10.99 1.59 -9.70
C ALA A 240 10.19 1.49 -8.38
N VAL A 241 9.31 2.47 -8.17
CA VAL A 241 8.33 2.47 -7.08
C VAL A 241 6.99 2.06 -7.65
N VAL A 242 6.54 0.84 -7.36
CA VAL A 242 5.31 0.26 -7.87
C VAL A 242 4.23 0.35 -6.82
N ALA A 243 3.29 1.27 -7.00
CA ALA A 243 2.10 1.39 -6.18
C ALA A 243 0.99 0.49 -6.72
N VAL A 244 0.59 -0.54 -5.98
CA VAL A 244 -0.42 -1.54 -6.38
C VAL A 244 -1.74 -1.25 -5.70
N GLY A 245 -2.80 -1.06 -6.48
CA GLY A 245 -4.17 -0.87 -6.00
C GLY A 245 -4.81 -2.17 -5.49
N ALA A 246 -5.83 -2.04 -4.64
CA ALA A 246 -6.58 -3.18 -4.09
C ALA A 246 -8.09 -2.90 -3.98
N THR A 247 -8.90 -3.90 -3.58
CA THR A 247 -10.35 -3.77 -3.38
C THR A 247 -10.66 -2.70 -2.32
N CYS A 248 -11.70 -1.93 -2.55
CA CYS A 248 -12.07 -0.75 -1.78
C CYS A 248 -11.05 0.39 -1.85
N VAL A 249 -9.87 0.14 -2.41
CA VAL A 249 -8.86 1.12 -2.75
C VAL A 249 -9.22 1.66 -4.12
N GLY A 250 -9.73 2.83 -4.13
CA GLY A 250 -10.28 3.32 -5.36
C GLY A 250 -9.25 3.96 -6.26
N ARG A 251 -8.18 4.52 -5.73
CA ARG A 251 -7.32 5.41 -6.51
C ARG A 251 -5.93 5.52 -5.94
N ILE A 252 -4.97 5.60 -6.84
CA ILE A 252 -3.62 6.08 -6.58
C ILE A 252 -3.52 7.44 -7.26
N ARG A 253 -3.15 8.46 -6.50
CA ARG A 253 -2.92 9.80 -7.01
C ARG A 253 -1.44 10.13 -6.92
N ALA A 254 -0.79 10.35 -8.06
CA ALA A 254 0.55 10.92 -8.07
C ALA A 254 0.52 12.37 -7.59
N LEU A 255 1.60 12.84 -6.98
CA LEU A 255 1.73 14.22 -6.49
C LEU A 255 2.64 15.07 -7.38
N TYR A 256 3.33 14.45 -8.31
CA TYR A 256 4.25 15.08 -9.26
C TYR A 256 3.63 15.32 -10.64
N ASP A 257 2.44 14.79 -10.92
CA ASP A 257 1.73 14.93 -12.21
C ASP A 257 0.22 14.70 -12.00
N GLU A 258 -0.60 15.10 -12.96
CA GLU A 258 -2.07 14.89 -12.96
C GLU A 258 -2.43 13.44 -13.31
N ILE A 259 -1.95 12.49 -12.49
CA ILE A 259 -2.24 11.06 -12.66
C ILE A 259 -3.16 10.59 -11.56
N LEU A 260 -4.30 10.05 -11.98
CA LEU A 260 -5.28 9.41 -11.11
C LEU A 260 -5.70 8.08 -11.73
N THR A 261 -5.60 6.99 -10.94
CA THR A 261 -5.96 5.64 -11.38
C THR A 261 -7.44 5.32 -11.17
N ASN A 262 -7.89 4.14 -11.60
CA ASN A 262 -9.28 3.65 -11.51
C ASN A 262 -10.33 4.56 -12.18
N GLU A 263 -9.95 5.25 -13.25
CA GLU A 263 -10.81 6.09 -14.05
C GLU A 263 -11.19 5.47 -15.41
N LYS A 264 -11.01 4.15 -15.57
CA LYS A 264 -11.18 3.40 -16.82
C LYS A 264 -10.28 3.92 -17.96
N LYS A 265 -9.13 4.50 -17.60
CA LYS A 265 -8.14 4.95 -18.57
C LYS A 265 -7.37 3.75 -19.12
N PRO A 266 -6.92 3.81 -20.39
CA PRO A 266 -6.04 2.78 -20.95
C PRO A 266 -4.65 2.83 -20.30
N LEU A 267 -3.83 1.81 -20.58
CA LEU A 267 -2.41 1.82 -20.29
C LEU A 267 -1.80 3.14 -20.78
N LYS A 268 -0.99 3.76 -19.93
CA LYS A 268 -0.26 4.99 -20.26
C LYS A 268 1.17 4.85 -19.75
N SER A 269 2.13 5.12 -20.62
CA SER A 269 3.54 5.24 -20.28
C SER A 269 4.04 6.60 -20.68
N HIS A 270 4.86 7.22 -19.86
CA HIS A 270 5.44 8.52 -20.13
C HIS A 270 6.85 8.60 -19.55
N ARG A 271 7.79 9.09 -20.35
CA ARG A 271 9.14 9.50 -19.91
C ARG A 271 9.24 11.01 -20.05
N TYR A 272 9.67 11.69 -19.01
CA TYR A 272 9.77 13.16 -19.00
C TYR A 272 10.99 13.60 -19.81
N GLU A 273 10.81 14.54 -20.73
CA GLU A 273 11.93 15.21 -21.42
C GLU A 273 12.81 15.98 -20.44
N THR A 274 12.18 16.62 -19.47
CA THR A 274 12.84 17.26 -18.33
C THR A 274 12.47 16.52 -17.06
N PRO A 275 13.35 15.66 -16.51
CA PRO A 275 13.09 14.93 -15.27
C PRO A 275 12.78 15.86 -14.09
N ILE A 276 11.83 15.47 -13.26
CA ILE A 276 11.32 16.26 -12.14
C ILE A 276 12.19 16.00 -10.90
N PRO A 277 12.91 17.00 -10.34
CA PRO A 277 13.67 16.81 -9.11
C PRO A 277 12.77 16.44 -7.93
N ILE A 278 13.24 15.53 -7.07
CA ILE A 278 12.53 15.12 -5.86
C ILE A 278 13.51 14.74 -4.77
N GLY A 279 13.28 15.20 -3.56
CA GLY A 279 14.12 14.90 -2.40
C GLY A 279 13.82 13.53 -1.80
N LYS A 280 14.78 12.96 -1.08
CA LYS A 280 14.57 11.73 -0.31
C LYS A 280 13.52 11.95 0.78
N GLY A 281 12.55 11.03 0.88
CA GLY A 281 11.45 11.14 1.84
C GLY A 281 10.38 12.15 1.45
N GLU A 282 10.43 12.78 0.28
CA GLU A 282 9.32 13.61 -0.20
C GLU A 282 8.12 12.78 -0.63
N GLU A 283 6.92 13.36 -0.53
CA GLU A 283 5.67 12.68 -0.90
C GLU A 283 5.61 12.45 -2.43
N LEU A 284 5.49 11.20 -2.84
CA LEU A 284 5.45 10.77 -4.24
C LEU A 284 4.02 10.53 -4.72
N ALA A 285 3.20 9.85 -3.92
CA ALA A 285 1.83 9.51 -4.26
C ALA A 285 0.98 9.28 -3.01
N VAL A 286 -0.34 9.16 -3.21
CA VAL A 286 -1.31 8.89 -2.15
C VAL A 286 -2.22 7.76 -2.57
N PHE A 287 -2.39 6.78 -1.68
CA PHE A 287 -3.45 5.80 -1.78
C PHE A 287 -4.74 6.33 -1.14
N GLU A 288 -5.82 6.38 -1.87
CA GLU A 288 -7.09 6.80 -1.29
C GLU A 288 -7.78 5.71 -0.44
N MET A 289 -7.21 4.49 -0.35
CA MET A 289 -7.46 3.39 0.64
C MET A 289 -6.45 2.26 0.42
N GLY A 290 -6.11 1.43 1.41
CA GLY A 290 -4.99 0.48 1.59
C GLY A 290 -4.44 -0.33 0.41
N SER A 291 -3.14 -0.73 0.44
CA SER A 291 -2.48 -1.28 -0.73
C SER A 291 -1.07 -1.84 -0.44
N THR A 292 -0.30 -2.04 -1.49
CA THR A 292 1.06 -2.57 -1.45
C THR A 292 1.99 -1.66 -2.26
N VAL A 293 3.18 -1.42 -1.77
CA VAL A 293 4.27 -0.81 -2.53
C VAL A 293 5.36 -1.83 -2.76
N ILE A 294 5.83 -1.94 -4.01
CA ILE A 294 6.97 -2.78 -4.37
C ILE A 294 8.08 -1.86 -4.85
N LEU A 295 9.25 -2.00 -4.25
CA LEU A 295 10.47 -1.36 -4.70
C LEU A 295 11.28 -2.34 -5.53
N LEU A 296 11.79 -1.87 -6.67
CA LEU A 296 12.78 -2.58 -7.47
C LEU A 296 14.02 -1.71 -7.62
N PHE A 297 15.17 -2.30 -7.45
CA PHE A 297 16.49 -1.68 -7.63
C PHE A 297 17.24 -2.38 -8.73
N GLU A 298 18.13 -1.68 -9.44
CA GLU A 298 19.02 -2.30 -10.41
C GLU A 298 19.97 -3.31 -9.73
N PRO A 299 20.46 -4.34 -10.46
CA PRO A 299 21.35 -5.36 -9.90
C PRO A 299 22.66 -4.73 -9.38
N GLY A 300 23.14 -5.25 -8.25
CA GLY A 300 24.39 -4.83 -7.64
C GLY A 300 24.40 -3.40 -7.07
N ARG A 301 23.24 -2.73 -6.96
CA ARG A 301 23.16 -1.36 -6.45
C ARG A 301 22.84 -1.27 -4.98
N VAL A 302 21.96 -2.13 -4.49
CA VAL A 302 21.44 -2.09 -3.12
C VAL A 302 21.59 -3.44 -2.45
N GLU A 303 22.18 -3.44 -1.25
CA GLU A 303 22.14 -4.54 -0.29
C GLU A 303 21.02 -4.22 0.71
N LEU A 304 20.01 -5.10 0.76
CA LEU A 304 18.87 -4.92 1.67
C LEU A 304 19.27 -5.15 3.13
N ASP A 305 18.62 -4.44 4.04
CA ASP A 305 18.82 -4.64 5.48
C ASP A 305 18.32 -6.05 5.86
N PRO A 306 19.12 -6.88 6.56
CA PRO A 306 18.71 -8.22 6.98
C PRO A 306 17.45 -8.27 7.86
N ARG A 307 17.04 -7.14 8.42
CA ARG A 307 15.80 -7.03 9.20
C ARG A 307 14.53 -7.05 8.34
N LEU A 308 14.67 -6.93 7.02
CA LEU A 308 13.52 -6.99 6.09
C LEU A 308 13.03 -8.44 5.90
N VAL A 309 12.58 -9.05 6.97
CA VAL A 309 11.97 -10.38 6.95
C VAL A 309 10.44 -10.30 6.89
N PRO A 310 9.74 -11.30 6.35
CA PRO A 310 8.28 -11.30 6.30
C PRO A 310 7.64 -11.03 7.66
N GLY A 311 6.75 -10.04 7.73
CA GLY A 311 6.08 -9.59 8.95
C GLY A 311 6.81 -8.49 9.72
N ALA A 312 8.06 -8.15 9.38
CA ALA A 312 8.76 -7.05 10.02
C ALA A 312 8.06 -5.72 9.71
N ALA A 313 7.81 -4.92 10.74
CA ALA A 313 7.26 -3.57 10.57
C ALA A 313 8.33 -2.63 10.00
N VAL A 314 7.89 -1.71 9.14
CA VAL A 314 8.70 -0.61 8.61
C VAL A 314 7.93 0.69 8.71
N ARG A 315 8.63 1.81 8.85
CA ARG A 315 8.04 3.15 8.83
C ARG A 315 8.73 4.00 7.77
N VAL A 316 7.98 4.96 7.22
CA VAL A 316 8.54 5.95 6.30
C VAL A 316 9.83 6.54 6.88
N GLY A 317 10.88 6.60 6.06
CA GLY A 317 12.16 7.17 6.45
C GLY A 317 13.12 6.22 7.17
N GLU A 318 12.69 5.05 7.62
CA GLU A 318 13.58 4.05 8.20
C GLU A 318 14.46 3.40 7.12
N ARG A 319 15.72 3.17 7.43
CA ARG A 319 16.66 2.50 6.51
C ARG A 319 16.16 1.10 6.16
N ILE A 320 16.12 0.80 4.86
CA ILE A 320 15.81 -0.52 4.31
C ILE A 320 16.97 -1.19 3.60
N GLY A 321 18.10 -0.52 3.48
CA GLY A 321 19.29 -1.03 2.81
C GLY A 321 20.45 -0.05 2.87
N LYS A 322 21.47 -0.35 2.11
CA LYS A 322 22.65 0.47 1.88
C LYS A 322 23.14 0.27 0.45
N ARG A 323 24.05 1.10 -0.03
CA ARG A 323 24.81 0.83 -1.26
C ARG A 323 25.47 -0.55 -1.18
N ALA A 324 25.33 -1.36 -2.19
CA ALA A 324 26.06 -2.61 -2.28
C ALA A 324 27.58 -2.35 -2.39
N SER A 325 28.38 -3.18 -1.73
CA SER A 325 29.84 -3.17 -1.89
C SER A 325 30.23 -3.68 -3.28
N GLU A 326 31.35 -3.20 -3.82
CA GLU A 326 31.82 -3.60 -5.18
C GLU A 326 32.05 -5.10 -5.34
N GLU A 327 32.20 -5.84 -4.25
CA GLU A 327 32.36 -7.31 -4.27
C GLU A 327 31.11 -8.08 -4.74
N PHE A 328 29.92 -7.47 -4.72
CA PHE A 328 28.66 -8.07 -5.18
C PHE A 328 28.27 -7.70 -6.61
N ALA A 329 29.11 -6.97 -7.34
CA ALA A 329 28.83 -6.49 -8.69
C ALA A 329 29.37 -7.42 -9.80
N SER A 330 29.91 -8.60 -9.45
CA SER A 330 30.53 -9.57 -10.38
C SER A 330 29.65 -10.81 -10.58
#